data_8e309cb92033934677a5aeb846fb52c4
#
_entry.id   8e309cb92033934677a5aeb846fb52c4
#
_cell.length_a   1.000
_cell.length_b   1.000
_cell.length_c   1.000
_cell.angle_alpha   90.00
_cell.angle_beta   90.00
_cell.angle_gamma   90.00
#
_symmetry.space_group_name_H-M   'P 1'
#
loop_
_entity.id
_entity.type
_entity.pdbx_description
1 polymer ?
#
loop_
_entity_poly.entity_id
_entity_poly.type
_entity_poly.pdbx_seq_one_letter_code
_entity_poly.pdbx_strand_id
1 'polypeptide(L)'
;VGVIESLIVPYEGQNKHLLTSSYNVLNHMIDDLLLDYAALISDVEEGKIDANLLKVEIEKRVGIQKGIFDPEELKQLIFDTIYGYGILQHLIIDETISDIDITRHDFVMVKRNGVMEKTTIQFETEETFERFCKLIVIRHGGLINEVDNHCRVSDKSNYLRINVCIPPRNVYGPSLNIRKHKAFAYSYDELLMMGMLTPQALDVIKEINATRGNLIICGKSAAGKTTLLRTIIENGDELERVLICESDTEIYPQKKNTIVQYIKKRELGGKIMTLSDLIKEGLTMSLDTYCIGEIVGNEAWDFVRAGYTDHRILGTLHASGTEDALDRLMMLVESETRISNLKLTKMISKAVHYVVYMRAFKVVEIMKLIGCDIANENYHYASLYKIKDEV
;
A
#
# COMPACT_ATOMS: atom_id res chain seq x y z
N VAL A 1 -6.03 -25.93 3.26
CA VAL A 1 -4.77 -25.50 2.63
C VAL A 1 -4.36 -26.45 1.49
N GLY A 2 -4.59 -27.79 1.61
CA GLY A 2 -4.16 -28.77 0.62
C GLY A 2 -5.03 -28.94 -0.63
N VAL A 3 -6.22 -28.36 -0.65
CA VAL A 3 -7.26 -28.69 -1.63
C VAL A 3 -7.18 -27.81 -2.89
N ILE A 4 -6.88 -26.54 -2.73
CA ILE A 4 -6.73 -25.62 -3.88
C ILE A 4 -5.43 -25.93 -4.65
N GLU A 5 -4.37 -26.37 -3.96
CA GLU A 5 -3.14 -26.84 -4.61
C GLU A 5 -3.39 -28.06 -5.51
N SER A 6 -4.33 -28.95 -5.16
CA SER A 6 -4.65 -30.11 -6.00
C SER A 6 -5.43 -29.77 -7.26
N LEU A 7 -6.12 -28.62 -7.31
CA LEU A 7 -6.83 -28.14 -8.51
C LEU A 7 -5.93 -27.34 -9.45
N ILE A 8 -4.80 -26.81 -8.97
CA ILE A 8 -3.93 -25.88 -9.69
C ILE A 8 -2.58 -26.53 -10.03
N VAL A 9 -2.15 -27.52 -9.27
CA VAL A 9 -0.92 -28.26 -9.55
C VAL A 9 -1.19 -29.32 -10.65
N PRO A 10 -0.51 -29.25 -11.80
CA PRO A 10 -0.50 -30.40 -12.70
C PRO A 10 0.17 -31.56 -11.93
N TYR A 11 -0.63 -32.51 -11.53
CA TYR A 11 -0.09 -33.80 -11.09
C TYR A 11 0.81 -34.32 -12.20
N GLU A 12 2.10 -34.45 -11.96
CA GLU A 12 3.03 -35.01 -12.93
C GLU A 12 2.47 -36.36 -13.39
N GLY A 13 1.89 -36.40 -14.58
CA GLY A 13 1.63 -37.64 -15.27
C GLY A 13 0.24 -37.93 -15.81
N GLN A 14 -0.86 -37.24 -15.43
CA GLN A 14 -2.17 -37.59 -16.00
C GLN A 14 -3.13 -36.41 -16.17
N ASN A 15 -3.51 -36.16 -17.44
CA ASN A 15 -4.68 -35.39 -17.89
C ASN A 15 -4.63 -33.85 -17.89
N LYS A 16 -3.72 -33.26 -18.68
CA LYS A 16 -3.79 -31.86 -19.09
C LYS A 16 -5.16 -31.49 -19.74
N HIS A 17 -5.79 -32.44 -20.44
CA HIS A 17 -7.10 -32.25 -21.09
C HIS A 17 -8.29 -32.18 -20.12
N LEU A 18 -8.27 -32.89 -19.00
CA LEU A 18 -9.33 -32.86 -18.00
C LEU A 18 -9.34 -31.54 -17.21
N LEU A 19 -8.17 -31.00 -16.90
CA LEU A 19 -8.03 -29.70 -16.21
C LEU A 19 -8.54 -28.56 -17.09
N THR A 20 -8.21 -28.53 -18.38
CA THR A 20 -8.67 -27.48 -19.31
C THR A 20 -10.19 -27.51 -19.49
N SER A 21 -10.79 -28.71 -19.65
CA SER A 21 -12.25 -28.83 -19.75
C SER A 21 -12.98 -28.39 -18.47
N SER A 22 -12.38 -28.63 -17.33
CA SER A 22 -12.91 -28.26 -16.04
C SER A 22 -12.88 -26.74 -15.78
N TYR A 23 -11.83 -26.08 -16.21
CA TYR A 23 -11.74 -24.61 -16.18
C TYR A 23 -12.73 -23.92 -17.13
N ASN A 24 -12.96 -24.49 -18.32
CA ASN A 24 -13.96 -23.97 -19.23
C ASN A 24 -15.37 -24.07 -18.64
N VAL A 25 -15.70 -25.18 -18.00
CA VAL A 25 -16.98 -25.36 -17.27
C VAL A 25 -17.09 -24.33 -16.14
N LEU A 26 -16.02 -24.13 -15.36
CA LEU A 26 -16.00 -23.14 -14.28
C LEU A 26 -16.18 -21.70 -14.82
N ASN A 27 -15.47 -21.32 -15.88
CA ASN A 27 -15.60 -19.99 -16.47
C ASN A 27 -17.01 -19.75 -17.02
N HIS A 28 -17.61 -20.72 -17.71
CA HIS A 28 -19.01 -20.61 -18.15
C HIS A 28 -20.00 -20.48 -16.98
N MET A 29 -19.81 -21.24 -15.91
CA MET A 29 -20.65 -21.12 -14.71
C MET A 29 -20.52 -19.76 -14.06
N ILE A 30 -19.32 -19.18 -14.02
CA ILE A 30 -19.07 -17.85 -13.47
C ILE A 30 -19.70 -16.79 -14.36
N ASP A 31 -19.56 -16.90 -15.68
CA ASP A 31 -20.16 -15.96 -16.64
C ASP A 31 -21.71 -15.99 -16.53
N ASP A 32 -22.30 -17.17 -16.46
CA ASP A 32 -23.74 -17.34 -16.25
C ASP A 32 -24.19 -16.75 -14.90
N LEU A 33 -23.43 -17.00 -13.82
CA LEU A 33 -23.73 -16.44 -12.50
C LEU A 33 -23.65 -14.92 -12.51
N LEU A 34 -22.62 -14.36 -13.14
CA LEU A 34 -22.45 -12.89 -13.25
C LEU A 34 -23.56 -12.25 -14.06
N LEU A 35 -24.03 -12.90 -15.13
CA LEU A 35 -25.12 -12.40 -15.97
C LEU A 35 -26.48 -12.54 -15.28
N ASP A 36 -26.77 -13.72 -14.72
CA ASP A 36 -28.09 -14.04 -14.15
C ASP A 36 -28.31 -13.37 -12.78
N TYR A 37 -27.24 -13.15 -12.01
CA TYR A 37 -27.31 -12.69 -10.61
C TYR A 37 -26.56 -11.39 -10.36
N ALA A 38 -26.28 -10.59 -11.39
CA ALA A 38 -25.57 -9.32 -11.26
C ALA A 38 -26.20 -8.38 -10.20
N ALA A 39 -27.53 -8.32 -10.16
CA ALA A 39 -28.26 -7.54 -9.16
C ALA A 39 -28.09 -8.10 -7.75
N LEU A 40 -28.15 -9.43 -7.58
CA LEU A 40 -27.95 -10.10 -6.28
C LEU A 40 -26.52 -9.91 -5.79
N ILE A 41 -25.53 -10.02 -6.67
CA ILE A 41 -24.11 -9.77 -6.33
C ILE A 41 -23.91 -8.35 -5.84
N SER A 42 -24.46 -7.36 -6.58
CA SER A 42 -24.42 -5.95 -6.19
C SER A 42 -25.10 -5.69 -4.85
N ASP A 43 -26.26 -6.27 -4.59
CA ASP A 43 -26.98 -6.10 -3.33
C ASP A 43 -26.25 -6.74 -2.13
N VAL A 44 -25.52 -7.83 -2.33
CA VAL A 44 -24.65 -8.42 -1.32
C VAL A 44 -23.43 -7.52 -1.06
N GLU A 45 -22.79 -6.98 -2.11
CA GLU A 45 -21.66 -6.06 -1.98
C GLU A 45 -22.04 -4.76 -1.26
N GLU A 46 -23.26 -4.27 -1.48
CA GLU A 46 -23.80 -3.10 -0.78
C GLU A 46 -24.29 -3.41 0.64
N GLY A 47 -24.23 -4.67 1.08
CA GLY A 47 -24.68 -5.12 2.40
C GLY A 47 -26.19 -5.11 2.59
N LYS A 48 -26.98 -5.03 1.52
CA LYS A 48 -28.45 -5.08 1.54
C LYS A 48 -28.98 -6.49 1.76
N ILE A 49 -28.25 -7.49 1.29
CA ILE A 49 -28.59 -8.92 1.34
C ILE A 49 -27.43 -9.72 1.92
N ASP A 50 -27.74 -10.76 2.68
CA ASP A 50 -26.72 -11.67 3.23
C ASP A 50 -26.09 -12.52 2.11
N ALA A 51 -24.74 -12.62 2.13
CA ALA A 51 -23.95 -13.43 1.22
C ALA A 51 -24.38 -14.92 1.19
N ASN A 52 -25.05 -15.40 2.23
CA ASN A 52 -25.60 -16.76 2.27
C ASN A 52 -26.63 -17.05 1.17
N LEU A 53 -27.39 -16.04 0.72
CA LEU A 53 -28.34 -16.22 -0.39
C LEU A 53 -27.63 -16.52 -1.70
N LEU A 54 -26.51 -15.83 -1.97
CA LEU A 54 -25.70 -16.14 -3.14
C LEU A 54 -25.03 -17.50 -3.03
N LYS A 55 -24.58 -17.91 -1.83
CA LYS A 55 -24.07 -19.27 -1.61
C LYS A 55 -25.10 -20.33 -1.98
N VAL A 56 -26.36 -20.14 -1.61
CA VAL A 56 -27.46 -21.07 -1.96
C VAL A 56 -27.67 -21.14 -3.49
N GLU A 57 -27.57 -20.03 -4.21
CA GLU A 57 -27.70 -20.04 -5.68
C GLU A 57 -26.49 -20.71 -6.35
N ILE A 58 -25.28 -20.47 -5.85
CA ILE A 58 -24.08 -21.20 -6.29
C ILE A 58 -24.25 -22.70 -6.03
N GLU A 59 -24.77 -23.10 -4.87
CA GLU A 59 -25.03 -24.50 -4.51
C GLU A 59 -25.99 -25.18 -5.48
N LYS A 60 -27.06 -24.52 -5.86
CA LYS A 60 -28.00 -25.04 -6.86
C LYS A 60 -27.33 -25.31 -8.20
N ARG A 61 -26.50 -24.36 -8.67
CA ARG A 61 -25.78 -24.47 -9.95
C ARG A 61 -24.73 -25.58 -9.93
N VAL A 62 -23.95 -25.67 -8.84
CA VAL A 62 -22.93 -26.72 -8.65
C VAL A 62 -23.59 -28.13 -8.56
N GLY A 63 -24.76 -28.22 -7.90
CA GLY A 63 -25.51 -29.49 -7.77
C GLY A 63 -25.98 -30.10 -9.11
N ILE A 64 -26.06 -29.28 -10.17
CA ILE A 64 -26.45 -29.73 -11.52
C ILE A 64 -25.24 -30.38 -12.26
N GLN A 65 -24.01 -30.10 -11.86
CA GLN A 65 -22.78 -30.56 -12.52
C GLN A 65 -22.11 -31.71 -11.73
N LYS A 66 -22.69 -32.91 -11.78
CA LYS A 66 -22.13 -34.08 -11.09
C LYS A 66 -20.94 -34.66 -11.87
N GLY A 67 -19.76 -34.75 -11.27
CA GLY A 67 -18.77 -35.77 -11.62
C GLY A 67 -17.34 -35.35 -11.94
N ILE A 68 -16.97 -34.04 -11.89
CA ILE A 68 -15.60 -33.58 -12.27
C ILE A 68 -14.88 -32.92 -11.08
N PHE A 69 -15.61 -32.31 -10.16
CA PHE A 69 -15.05 -31.61 -8.98
C PHE A 69 -15.74 -32.08 -7.70
N ASP A 70 -15.06 -31.93 -6.57
CA ASP A 70 -15.74 -31.88 -5.27
C ASP A 70 -16.68 -30.68 -5.27
N PRO A 71 -17.98 -30.86 -5.01
CA PRO A 71 -18.95 -29.77 -5.01
C PRO A 71 -18.62 -28.64 -4.04
N GLU A 72 -18.03 -28.92 -2.88
CA GLU A 72 -17.66 -27.89 -1.91
C GLU A 72 -16.45 -27.08 -2.37
N GLU A 73 -15.48 -27.73 -3.00
CA GLU A 73 -14.32 -27.06 -3.58
C GLU A 73 -14.74 -26.12 -4.72
N LEU A 74 -15.62 -26.58 -5.59
CA LEU A 74 -16.14 -25.78 -6.70
C LEU A 74 -16.94 -24.58 -6.21
N LYS A 75 -17.79 -24.76 -5.18
CA LYS A 75 -18.50 -23.66 -4.54
C LYS A 75 -17.54 -22.59 -4.01
N GLN A 76 -16.52 -23.02 -3.27
CA GLN A 76 -15.56 -22.11 -2.68
C GLN A 76 -14.78 -21.35 -3.77
N LEU A 77 -14.36 -22.04 -4.83
CA LEU A 77 -13.64 -21.42 -5.94
C LEU A 77 -14.50 -20.39 -6.69
N ILE A 78 -15.80 -20.70 -6.93
CA ILE A 78 -16.74 -19.75 -7.54
C ILE A 78 -16.91 -18.53 -6.62
N PHE A 79 -17.11 -18.76 -5.32
CA PHE A 79 -17.27 -17.68 -4.34
C PHE A 79 -16.02 -16.80 -4.26
N ASP A 80 -14.84 -17.41 -4.21
CA ASP A 80 -13.55 -16.70 -4.22
C ASP A 80 -13.32 -15.94 -5.53
N THR A 81 -13.87 -16.39 -6.64
CA THR A 81 -13.78 -15.68 -7.92
C THR A 81 -14.71 -14.47 -7.96
N ILE A 82 -15.91 -14.60 -7.41
CA ILE A 82 -16.90 -13.52 -7.39
C ILE A 82 -16.55 -12.45 -6.35
N TYR A 83 -16.18 -12.84 -5.14
CA TYR A 83 -15.95 -11.92 -4.02
C TYR A 83 -14.50 -11.80 -3.57
N GLY A 84 -13.67 -12.78 -3.90
CA GLY A 84 -12.26 -12.83 -3.54
C GLY A 84 -11.34 -12.61 -4.74
N TYR A 85 -10.24 -13.34 -4.70
CA TYR A 85 -9.17 -13.23 -5.70
C TYR A 85 -9.03 -14.52 -6.54
N GLY A 86 -10.09 -15.35 -6.62
CA GLY A 86 -10.12 -16.56 -7.42
C GLY A 86 -8.90 -17.46 -7.16
N ILE A 87 -8.21 -17.83 -8.24
CA ILE A 87 -7.01 -18.67 -8.16
C ILE A 87 -5.85 -18.08 -7.36
N LEU A 88 -5.87 -16.77 -7.10
CA LEU A 88 -4.86 -16.09 -6.28
C LEU A 88 -5.22 -16.04 -4.80
N GLN A 89 -6.43 -16.49 -4.40
CA GLN A 89 -6.94 -16.30 -3.05
C GLN A 89 -5.98 -16.83 -1.97
N HIS A 90 -5.40 -18.01 -2.18
CA HIS A 90 -4.45 -18.59 -1.24
C HIS A 90 -3.14 -17.80 -1.11
N LEU A 91 -2.70 -17.08 -2.17
CA LEU A 91 -1.56 -16.16 -2.10
C LEU A 91 -1.91 -14.90 -1.32
N ILE A 92 -3.18 -14.47 -1.40
CA ILE A 92 -3.66 -13.30 -0.65
C ILE A 92 -3.69 -13.59 0.85
N ILE A 93 -4.12 -14.77 1.27
CA ILE A 93 -4.20 -15.11 2.70
C ILE A 93 -2.86 -15.54 3.30
N ASP A 94 -1.88 -15.94 2.49
CA ASP A 94 -0.55 -16.35 2.97
C ASP A 94 0.24 -15.13 3.50
N GLU A 95 0.38 -15.03 4.82
CA GLU A 95 1.05 -13.91 5.48
C GLU A 95 2.55 -13.80 5.17
N THR A 96 3.19 -14.85 4.65
CA THR A 96 4.60 -14.85 4.26
C THR A 96 4.85 -14.12 2.94
N ILE A 97 3.80 -13.90 2.13
CA ILE A 97 3.86 -13.22 0.85
C ILE A 97 3.59 -11.72 1.03
N SER A 98 4.48 -10.89 0.51
CA SER A 98 4.35 -9.42 0.53
C SER A 98 3.92 -8.83 -0.82
N ASP A 99 4.31 -9.44 -1.92
CA ASP A 99 3.99 -8.97 -3.26
C ASP A 99 3.62 -10.15 -4.17
N ILE A 100 2.67 -9.93 -5.07
CA ILE A 100 2.27 -10.86 -6.13
C ILE A 100 2.37 -10.11 -7.45
N ASP A 101 3.23 -10.59 -8.34
CA ASP A 101 3.52 -9.95 -9.62
C ASP A 101 3.14 -10.88 -10.78
N ILE A 102 2.20 -10.45 -11.61
CA ILE A 102 1.75 -11.19 -12.78
C ILE A 102 2.04 -10.36 -14.02
N THR A 103 3.05 -10.80 -14.77
CA THR A 103 3.49 -10.10 -15.99
C THR A 103 2.76 -10.64 -17.23
N ARG A 104 2.32 -11.90 -17.18
CA ARG A 104 1.58 -12.60 -18.23
C ARG A 104 0.68 -13.63 -17.57
N HIS A 105 -0.36 -14.05 -18.28
CA HIS A 105 -1.34 -15.03 -17.80
C HIS A 105 -0.69 -16.34 -17.29
N ASP A 106 0.47 -16.74 -17.84
CA ASP A 106 1.21 -17.96 -17.52
C ASP A 106 2.45 -17.73 -16.63
N PHE A 107 2.61 -16.49 -16.09
CA PHE A 107 3.81 -16.12 -15.33
C PHE A 107 3.45 -15.32 -14.08
N VAL A 108 3.31 -16.05 -12.95
CA VAL A 108 2.96 -15.50 -11.63
C VAL A 108 4.16 -15.65 -10.70
N MET A 109 4.66 -14.52 -10.21
CA MET A 109 5.74 -14.43 -9.23
C MET A 109 5.19 -13.96 -7.89
N VAL A 110 5.80 -14.38 -6.81
CA VAL A 110 5.53 -13.87 -5.46
C VAL A 110 6.82 -13.49 -4.75
N LYS A 111 6.71 -12.52 -3.86
CA LYS A 111 7.79 -12.20 -2.93
C LYS A 111 7.45 -12.78 -1.56
N ARG A 112 8.06 -13.92 -1.24
CA ARG A 112 7.87 -14.64 0.02
C ARG A 112 9.06 -14.43 0.93
N ASN A 113 8.82 -13.96 2.16
CA ASN A 113 9.88 -13.65 3.13
C ASN A 113 11.02 -12.81 2.54
N GLY A 114 10.70 -11.87 1.65
CA GLY A 114 11.68 -11.00 0.98
C GLY A 114 12.34 -11.59 -0.27
N VAL A 115 12.14 -12.87 -0.60
CA VAL A 115 12.71 -13.54 -1.76
C VAL A 115 11.66 -13.67 -2.88
N MET A 116 12.06 -13.37 -4.11
CA MET A 116 11.21 -13.57 -5.29
C MET A 116 11.24 -15.02 -5.73
N GLU A 117 10.07 -15.63 -5.93
CA GLU A 117 9.91 -17.00 -6.41
C GLU A 117 8.81 -17.11 -7.46
N LYS A 118 8.96 -18.03 -8.40
CA LYS A 118 7.92 -18.34 -9.39
C LYS A 118 6.94 -19.35 -8.78
N THR A 119 5.65 -19.10 -8.96
CA THR A 119 4.60 -20.05 -8.57
C THR A 119 4.25 -21.00 -9.74
N THR A 120 3.46 -22.02 -9.43
CA THR A 120 2.87 -22.92 -10.45
C THR A 120 1.50 -22.44 -10.93
N ILE A 121 0.99 -21.35 -10.37
CA ILE A 121 -0.30 -20.77 -10.73
C ILE A 121 -0.21 -20.11 -12.09
N GLN A 122 -1.25 -20.30 -12.90
CA GLN A 122 -1.41 -19.62 -14.18
C GLN A 122 -2.89 -19.46 -14.51
N PHE A 123 -3.22 -18.39 -15.22
CA PHE A 123 -4.52 -18.24 -15.87
C PHE A 123 -4.51 -19.02 -17.16
N GLU A 124 -5.69 -19.51 -17.58
CA GLU A 124 -5.81 -20.37 -18.76
C GLU A 124 -5.43 -19.62 -20.04
N THR A 125 -5.94 -18.42 -20.21
CA THR A 125 -5.69 -17.57 -21.37
C THR A 125 -5.44 -16.12 -20.99
N GLU A 126 -4.94 -15.34 -21.94
CA GLU A 126 -4.75 -13.89 -21.77
C GLU A 126 -6.10 -13.18 -21.54
N GLU A 127 -7.15 -13.61 -22.26
CA GLU A 127 -8.49 -13.01 -22.10
C GLU A 127 -9.06 -13.28 -20.71
N THR A 128 -8.88 -14.49 -20.16
CA THR A 128 -9.30 -14.83 -18.79
C THR A 128 -8.58 -13.95 -17.76
N PHE A 129 -7.28 -13.73 -17.97
CA PHE A 129 -6.50 -12.86 -17.11
C PHE A 129 -6.91 -11.39 -17.22
N GLU A 130 -7.17 -10.90 -18.42
CA GLU A 130 -7.63 -9.51 -18.63
C GLU A 130 -9.00 -9.29 -17.98
N ARG A 131 -9.93 -10.23 -18.12
CA ARG A 131 -11.24 -10.17 -17.46
C ARG A 131 -11.10 -10.12 -15.95
N PHE A 132 -10.25 -10.96 -15.38
CA PHE A 132 -9.94 -10.96 -13.96
C PHE A 132 -9.37 -9.60 -13.49
N CYS A 133 -8.45 -9.02 -14.25
CA CYS A 133 -7.89 -7.70 -13.99
C CYS A 133 -8.96 -6.60 -13.99
N LYS A 134 -9.84 -6.61 -15.00
CA LYS A 134 -10.96 -5.65 -15.10
C LYS A 134 -11.95 -5.80 -13.94
N LEU A 135 -12.31 -7.04 -13.59
CA LEU A 135 -13.23 -7.33 -12.50
C LEU A 135 -12.71 -6.82 -11.15
N ILE A 136 -11.43 -7.06 -10.84
CA ILE A 136 -10.80 -6.56 -9.59
C ILE A 136 -10.84 -5.04 -9.53
N VAL A 137 -10.49 -4.36 -10.62
CA VAL A 137 -10.49 -2.88 -10.67
C VAL A 137 -11.89 -2.33 -10.41
N ILE A 138 -12.90 -2.87 -11.10
CA ILE A 138 -14.31 -2.42 -10.97
C ILE A 138 -14.82 -2.68 -9.55
N ARG A 139 -14.55 -3.85 -8.97
CA ARG A 139 -14.95 -4.22 -7.61
C ARG A 139 -14.42 -3.24 -6.56
N HIS A 140 -13.23 -2.73 -6.75
CA HIS A 140 -12.63 -1.75 -5.83
C HIS A 140 -12.86 -0.29 -6.26
N GLY A 141 -13.91 -0.04 -7.07
CA GLY A 141 -14.37 1.30 -7.43
C GLY A 141 -13.50 2.03 -8.44
N GLY A 142 -12.60 1.33 -9.13
CA GLY A 142 -11.80 1.87 -10.22
C GLY A 142 -12.50 1.74 -11.58
N LEU A 143 -11.93 2.41 -12.57
CA LEU A 143 -12.34 2.29 -13.96
C LEU A 143 -11.12 1.91 -14.80
N ILE A 144 -11.29 0.92 -15.69
CA ILE A 144 -10.25 0.50 -16.62
C ILE A 144 -10.87 0.05 -17.93
N ASN A 145 -10.35 0.56 -19.04
CA ASN A 145 -10.80 0.26 -20.40
C ASN A 145 -9.66 0.56 -21.40
N GLU A 146 -9.96 0.49 -22.69
CA GLU A 146 -8.95 0.75 -23.74
C GLU A 146 -8.45 2.20 -23.77
N VAL A 147 -9.20 3.16 -23.25
CA VAL A 147 -8.81 4.57 -23.14
C VAL A 147 -8.05 4.80 -21.85
N ASP A 148 -8.61 4.37 -20.72
CA ASP A 148 -7.99 4.43 -19.38
C ASP A 148 -7.46 3.02 -19.03
N ASN A 149 -6.31 2.69 -19.61
CA ASN A 149 -5.74 1.33 -19.62
C ASN A 149 -4.78 1.03 -18.47
N HIS A 150 -4.75 1.89 -17.45
CA HIS A 150 -3.99 1.71 -16.22
C HIS A 150 -4.79 2.21 -15.03
N CYS A 151 -4.98 1.37 -14.06
CA CYS A 151 -5.68 1.73 -12.84
C CYS A 151 -4.97 1.20 -11.59
N ARG A 152 -4.97 2.00 -10.54
CA ARG A 152 -4.52 1.61 -9.22
C ARG A 152 -5.69 1.73 -8.26
N VAL A 153 -6.00 0.62 -7.58
CA VAL A 153 -7.06 0.54 -6.57
C VAL A 153 -6.51 -0.06 -5.27
N SER A 154 -7.27 0.11 -4.20
CA SER A 154 -6.93 -0.45 -2.89
C SER A 154 -8.08 -1.29 -2.36
N ASP A 155 -7.79 -2.51 -1.95
CA ASP A 155 -8.70 -3.31 -1.12
C ASP A 155 -8.39 -3.03 0.35
N LYS A 156 -9.25 -2.26 0.99
CA LYS A 156 -9.07 -1.86 2.40
C LYS A 156 -9.32 -3.02 3.36
N SER A 157 -10.17 -3.97 2.98
CA SER A 157 -10.54 -5.11 3.81
C SER A 157 -9.40 -6.12 3.93
N ASN A 158 -8.65 -6.30 2.86
CA ASN A 158 -7.50 -7.21 2.80
C ASN A 158 -6.15 -6.48 2.83
N TYR A 159 -6.15 -5.16 3.03
CA TYR A 159 -4.93 -4.32 3.09
C TYR A 159 -4.06 -4.43 1.83
N LEU A 160 -4.70 -4.43 0.64
CA LEU A 160 -4.01 -4.60 -0.62
C LEU A 160 -3.95 -3.30 -1.42
N ARG A 161 -2.82 -3.06 -2.06
CA ARG A 161 -2.66 -2.11 -3.15
C ARG A 161 -2.53 -2.89 -4.45
N ILE A 162 -3.42 -2.63 -5.38
CA ILE A 162 -3.56 -3.37 -6.63
C ILE A 162 -3.29 -2.42 -7.78
N ASN A 163 -2.35 -2.77 -8.64
CA ASN A 163 -1.98 -2.00 -9.82
C ASN A 163 -2.19 -2.86 -11.06
N VAL A 164 -3.03 -2.39 -11.97
CA VAL A 164 -3.41 -3.07 -13.20
C VAL A 164 -3.05 -2.23 -14.41
N CYS A 165 -2.47 -2.87 -15.41
CA CYS A 165 -2.29 -2.27 -16.72
C CYS A 165 -2.76 -3.26 -17.80
N ILE A 166 -3.54 -2.78 -18.77
CA ILE A 166 -4.08 -3.59 -19.88
C ILE A 166 -3.65 -3.02 -21.23
N PRO A 167 -3.81 -3.76 -22.33
CA PRO A 167 -3.63 -3.23 -23.67
C PRO A 167 -4.56 -1.99 -23.93
N PRO A 168 -4.16 -1.03 -24.79
CA PRO A 168 -2.94 -1.03 -25.61
C PRO A 168 -1.67 -0.53 -24.91
N ARG A 169 -1.76 -0.07 -23.63
CA ARG A 169 -0.58 0.43 -22.90
C ARG A 169 0.47 -0.65 -22.66
N ASN A 170 0.03 -1.83 -22.26
CA ASN A 170 0.86 -3.02 -22.20
C ASN A 170 0.78 -3.79 -23.54
N VAL A 171 1.86 -3.80 -24.28
CA VAL A 171 1.91 -4.37 -25.64
C VAL A 171 1.73 -5.90 -25.66
N TYR A 172 2.13 -6.59 -24.61
CA TYR A 172 2.16 -8.05 -24.52
C TYR A 172 1.05 -8.63 -23.61
N GLY A 173 -0.05 -7.92 -23.48
CA GLY A 173 -1.17 -8.33 -22.64
C GLY A 173 -1.24 -7.64 -21.29
N PRO A 174 -2.22 -8.02 -20.44
CA PRO A 174 -2.42 -7.39 -19.14
C PRO A 174 -1.28 -7.72 -18.16
N SER A 175 -1.08 -6.84 -17.18
CA SER A 175 -0.21 -7.08 -16.03
C SER A 175 -0.92 -6.67 -14.74
N LEU A 176 -0.62 -7.38 -13.66
CA LEU A 176 -1.19 -7.16 -12.34
C LEU A 176 -0.08 -7.22 -11.30
N ASN A 177 -0.03 -6.21 -10.44
CA ASN A 177 0.81 -6.21 -9.25
C ASN A 177 -0.07 -5.99 -8.03
N ILE A 178 0.03 -6.88 -7.05
CA ILE A 178 -0.66 -6.77 -5.76
C ILE A 178 0.40 -6.68 -4.67
N ARG A 179 0.40 -5.57 -3.93
CA ARG A 179 1.19 -5.43 -2.71
C ARG A 179 0.31 -5.59 -1.50
N LYS A 180 0.74 -6.44 -0.58
CA LYS A 180 0.06 -6.70 0.68
C LYS A 180 0.67 -5.83 1.79
N HIS A 181 -0.16 -5.09 2.48
CA HIS A 181 0.23 -4.35 3.67
C HIS A 181 -0.19 -5.12 4.91
N LYS A 182 0.56 -5.02 5.99
CA LYS A 182 0.14 -5.61 7.26
C LYS A 182 -1.04 -4.83 7.84
N ALA A 183 -2.00 -5.54 8.42
CA ALA A 183 -3.14 -4.94 9.10
C ALA A 183 -2.70 -4.05 10.27
N PHE A 184 -1.71 -4.51 11.04
CA PHE A 184 -1.17 -3.83 12.21
C PHE A 184 0.24 -3.30 11.96
N ALA A 185 0.58 -2.20 12.63
CA ALA A 185 1.97 -1.75 12.69
C ALA A 185 2.79 -2.75 13.53
N TYR A 186 4.09 -2.83 13.25
CA TYR A 186 5.00 -3.56 14.12
C TYR A 186 5.16 -2.82 15.45
N SER A 187 5.27 -3.57 16.54
CA SER A 187 5.73 -3.05 17.83
C SER A 187 7.23 -2.68 17.78
N TYR A 188 7.68 -1.87 18.72
CA TYR A 188 9.11 -1.57 18.85
C TYR A 188 9.95 -2.82 19.09
N ASP A 189 9.44 -3.80 19.84
CA ASP A 189 10.14 -5.07 20.13
C ASP A 189 10.28 -5.94 18.87
N GLU A 190 9.25 -5.97 18.02
CA GLU A 190 9.34 -6.64 16.71
C GLU A 190 10.39 -5.98 15.82
N LEU A 191 10.43 -4.63 15.77
CA LEU A 191 11.44 -3.91 14.99
C LEU A 191 12.87 -4.16 15.49
N LEU A 192 13.07 -4.33 16.81
CA LEU A 192 14.35 -4.78 17.39
C LEU A 192 14.70 -6.21 16.95
N MET A 193 13.76 -7.15 17.10
CA MET A 193 13.98 -8.55 16.72
C MET A 193 14.28 -8.71 15.22
N MET A 194 13.67 -7.90 14.37
CA MET A 194 13.92 -7.87 12.94
C MET A 194 15.23 -7.16 12.56
N GLY A 195 15.91 -6.55 13.53
CA GLY A 195 17.14 -5.79 13.30
C GLY A 195 16.95 -4.48 12.53
N MET A 196 15.73 -3.96 12.46
CA MET A 196 15.45 -2.62 11.92
C MET A 196 16.01 -1.53 12.84
N LEU A 197 15.88 -1.72 14.14
CA LEU A 197 16.37 -0.85 15.18
C LEU A 197 17.43 -1.55 16.02
N THR A 198 18.43 -0.81 16.46
CA THR A 198 19.26 -1.20 17.60
C THR A 198 18.63 -0.65 18.89
N PRO A 199 19.00 -1.16 20.09
CA PRO A 199 18.53 -0.60 21.35
C PRO A 199 18.77 0.91 21.46
N GLN A 200 19.95 1.40 21.04
CA GLN A 200 20.30 2.82 21.07
C GLN A 200 19.40 3.65 20.10
N ALA A 201 19.18 3.15 18.88
CA ALA A 201 18.29 3.82 17.93
C ALA A 201 16.86 3.86 18.46
N LEU A 202 16.39 2.79 19.11
CA LEU A 202 15.06 2.73 19.71
C LEU A 202 14.89 3.76 20.82
N ASP A 203 15.88 3.92 21.70
CA ASP A 203 15.81 4.92 22.78
C ASP A 203 15.65 6.33 22.21
N VAL A 204 16.42 6.67 21.18
CA VAL A 204 16.30 7.96 20.48
C VAL A 204 14.93 8.12 19.82
N ILE A 205 14.41 7.09 19.14
CA ILE A 205 13.07 7.14 18.50
C ILE A 205 11.96 7.32 19.56
N LYS A 206 12.05 6.62 20.69
CA LYS A 206 11.11 6.79 21.81
C LYS A 206 11.13 8.21 22.37
N GLU A 207 12.33 8.79 22.53
CA GLU A 207 12.49 10.19 22.97
C GLU A 207 11.87 11.17 21.99
N ILE A 208 12.15 11.00 20.68
CA ILE A 208 11.53 11.82 19.61
C ILE A 208 10.01 11.74 19.68
N ASN A 209 9.45 10.55 19.88
CA ASN A 209 8.01 10.36 19.94
C ASN A 209 7.41 10.98 21.21
N ALA A 210 8.03 10.78 22.37
CA ALA A 210 7.59 11.32 23.66
C ALA A 210 7.65 12.86 23.71
N THR A 211 8.62 13.47 23.05
CA THR A 211 8.76 14.95 22.95
C THR A 211 7.96 15.54 21.80
N ARG A 212 7.16 14.74 21.07
CA ARG A 212 6.40 15.17 19.90
C ARG A 212 7.29 15.85 18.84
N GLY A 213 8.50 15.36 18.67
CA GLY A 213 9.45 15.91 17.71
C GLY A 213 8.98 15.80 16.27
N ASN A 214 9.19 16.85 15.49
CA ASN A 214 8.95 16.87 14.06
C ASN A 214 9.98 16.00 13.35
N LEU A 215 9.53 15.07 12.49
CA LEU A 215 10.37 14.00 11.97
C LEU A 215 10.19 13.78 10.48
N ILE A 216 11.31 13.67 9.78
CA ILE A 216 11.37 13.13 8.42
C ILE A 216 12.12 11.80 8.44
N ILE A 217 11.53 10.77 7.84
CA ILE A 217 12.17 9.47 7.63
C ILE A 217 12.55 9.37 6.15
N CYS A 218 13.83 9.24 5.85
CA CYS A 218 14.33 9.20 4.48
C CYS A 218 15.04 7.88 4.16
N GLY A 219 15.18 7.60 2.87
CA GLY A 219 15.82 6.40 2.33
C GLY A 219 15.27 6.02 0.97
N LYS A 220 15.89 5.05 0.30
CA LYS A 220 15.43 4.51 -0.98
C LYS A 220 14.05 3.83 -0.86
N SER A 221 13.45 3.52 -2.02
CA SER A 221 12.24 2.68 -2.04
C SER A 221 12.48 1.35 -1.32
N ALA A 222 11.46 0.84 -0.63
CA ALA A 222 11.52 -0.40 0.17
C ALA A 222 12.56 -0.40 1.31
N ALA A 223 13.05 0.77 1.76
CA ALA A 223 13.97 0.86 2.90
C ALA A 223 13.29 0.67 4.27
N GLY A 224 11.95 0.58 4.33
CA GLY A 224 11.19 0.42 5.56
C GLY A 224 10.66 1.73 6.18
N LYS A 225 10.71 2.85 5.43
CA LYS A 225 10.28 4.18 5.90
C LYS A 225 8.85 4.18 6.46
N THR A 226 7.89 3.72 5.65
CA THR A 226 6.48 3.65 6.04
C THR A 226 6.25 2.69 7.21
N THR A 227 7.04 1.61 7.30
CA THR A 227 6.98 0.67 8.43
C THR A 227 7.35 1.37 9.75
N LEU A 228 8.47 2.09 9.77
CA LEU A 228 8.90 2.83 10.96
C LEU A 228 7.92 3.96 11.29
N LEU A 229 7.44 4.69 10.28
CA LEU A 229 6.45 5.76 10.45
C LEU A 229 5.16 5.24 11.11
N ARG A 230 4.65 4.09 10.64
CA ARG A 230 3.46 3.45 11.24
C ARG A 230 3.69 3.11 12.71
N THR A 231 4.83 2.50 13.04
CA THR A 231 5.18 2.17 14.43
C THR A 231 5.25 3.42 15.32
N ILE A 232 5.81 4.53 14.82
CA ILE A 232 5.88 5.79 15.56
C ILE A 232 4.48 6.35 15.82
N ILE A 233 3.58 6.33 14.84
CA ILE A 233 2.20 6.81 14.97
C ILE A 233 1.43 5.98 15.99
N GLU A 234 1.50 4.65 15.91
CA GLU A 234 0.79 3.74 16.82
C GLU A 234 1.27 3.85 18.27
N ASN A 235 2.55 4.13 18.48
CA ASN A 235 3.12 4.31 19.81
C ASN A 235 3.15 5.77 20.29
N GLY A 236 2.45 6.68 19.60
CA GLY A 236 2.23 8.05 20.04
C GLY A 236 1.16 8.16 21.14
N ASP A 237 1.02 9.36 21.69
CA ASP A 237 -0.02 9.67 22.68
C ASP A 237 -1.42 9.37 22.12
N GLU A 238 -2.23 8.59 22.86
CA GLU A 238 -3.58 8.20 22.41
C GLU A 238 -4.51 9.39 22.17
N LEU A 239 -4.30 10.49 22.87
CA LEU A 239 -5.10 11.71 22.75
C LEU A 239 -4.66 12.59 21.58
N GLU A 240 -3.46 12.39 21.06
CA GLU A 240 -2.92 13.13 19.91
C GLU A 240 -3.81 12.92 18.68
N ARG A 241 -4.33 14.02 18.14
CA ARG A 241 -5.19 14.00 16.95
C ARG A 241 -4.35 14.10 15.69
N VAL A 242 -4.29 13.01 14.95
CA VAL A 242 -3.41 12.85 13.78
C VAL A 242 -4.21 12.87 12.49
N LEU A 243 -3.80 13.68 11.51
CA LEU A 243 -4.23 13.57 10.13
C LEU A 243 -3.13 12.90 9.31
N ILE A 244 -3.46 11.80 8.66
CA ILE A 244 -2.58 11.11 7.72
C ILE A 244 -3.07 11.42 6.30
N CYS A 245 -2.19 11.99 5.47
CA CYS A 245 -2.44 12.29 4.06
C CYS A 245 -1.60 11.37 3.19
N GLU A 246 -2.25 10.62 2.29
CA GLU A 246 -1.60 9.64 1.43
C GLU A 246 -2.05 9.75 -0.03
N SER A 247 -1.17 9.40 -0.95
CA SER A 247 -1.52 9.23 -2.37
C SER A 247 -2.26 7.92 -2.63
N ASP A 248 -1.88 6.88 -1.90
CA ASP A 248 -2.50 5.55 -1.89
C ASP A 248 -2.47 5.04 -0.46
N THR A 249 -3.46 4.25 -0.05
CA THR A 249 -3.56 3.77 1.31
C THR A 249 -2.45 2.76 1.63
N GLU A 250 -1.51 3.15 2.48
CA GLU A 250 -0.40 2.32 2.98
C GLU A 250 -0.37 2.27 4.51
N ILE A 251 -0.84 3.34 5.17
CA ILE A 251 -0.85 3.46 6.62
C ILE A 251 -2.26 3.12 7.10
N TYR A 252 -2.39 2.03 7.84
CA TYR A 252 -3.64 1.55 8.41
C TYR A 252 -3.57 1.69 9.94
N PRO A 253 -3.83 2.89 10.50
CA PRO A 253 -3.72 3.13 11.93
C PRO A 253 -4.82 2.41 12.70
N GLN A 254 -4.48 1.88 13.87
CA GLN A 254 -5.43 1.33 14.85
C GLN A 254 -5.79 2.38 15.92
N LYS A 255 -4.97 3.42 16.06
CA LYS A 255 -5.17 4.54 16.95
C LYS A 255 -6.45 5.29 16.60
N LYS A 256 -7.39 5.38 17.55
CA LYS A 256 -8.75 5.89 17.30
C LYS A 256 -8.81 7.38 16.93
N ASN A 257 -7.92 8.21 17.50
CA ASN A 257 -7.90 9.65 17.22
C ASN A 257 -7.07 9.98 15.98
N THR A 258 -7.22 9.18 14.93
CA THR A 258 -6.49 9.33 13.66
C THR A 258 -7.46 9.41 12.50
N ILE A 259 -7.28 10.42 11.66
CA ILE A 259 -8.03 10.64 10.43
C ILE A 259 -7.10 10.27 9.28
N VAL A 260 -7.54 9.38 8.38
CA VAL A 260 -6.79 9.03 7.17
C VAL A 260 -7.52 9.59 5.95
N GLN A 261 -6.82 10.40 5.18
CA GLN A 261 -7.32 10.96 3.92
C GLN A 261 -6.35 10.65 2.80
N TYR A 262 -6.88 10.37 1.62
CA TYR A 262 -6.10 10.13 0.42
C TYR A 262 -6.59 10.99 -0.74
N ILE A 263 -5.69 11.21 -1.69
CA ILE A 263 -5.99 12.05 -2.86
C ILE A 263 -7.20 11.50 -3.61
N LYS A 264 -7.99 12.41 -4.18
CA LYS A 264 -9.08 12.05 -5.09
C LYS A 264 -8.62 12.27 -6.53
N LYS A 265 -8.53 11.18 -7.29
CA LYS A 265 -8.20 11.21 -8.70
C LYS A 265 -9.42 11.64 -9.54
N ARG A 266 -9.15 12.11 -10.75
CA ARG A 266 -10.19 12.60 -11.68
C ARG A 266 -11.21 11.54 -12.08
N GLU A 267 -10.79 10.29 -12.14
CA GLU A 267 -11.59 9.12 -12.54
C GLU A 267 -12.82 8.89 -11.63
N LEU A 268 -12.76 9.35 -10.39
CA LEU A 268 -13.86 9.23 -9.42
C LEU A 268 -14.90 10.37 -9.52
N GLY A 269 -14.75 11.28 -10.49
CA GLY A 269 -15.62 12.45 -10.67
C GLY A 269 -15.45 13.52 -9.58
N GLY A 270 -16.02 14.71 -9.80
CA GLY A 270 -15.95 15.85 -8.88
C GLY A 270 -14.57 16.53 -8.82
N LYS A 271 -14.31 17.30 -7.77
CA LYS A 271 -13.06 18.05 -7.60
C LYS A 271 -11.89 17.10 -7.34
N ILE A 272 -10.78 17.30 -8.06
CA ILE A 272 -9.51 16.65 -7.76
C ILE A 272 -9.02 17.16 -6.41
N MET A 273 -8.56 16.26 -5.54
CA MET A 273 -7.96 16.57 -4.24
C MET A 273 -6.50 16.12 -4.25
N THR A 274 -5.59 17.04 -4.00
CA THR A 274 -4.14 16.78 -3.90
C THR A 274 -3.73 16.63 -2.44
N LEU A 275 -2.51 16.14 -2.17
CA LEU A 275 -1.95 16.11 -0.81
C LEU A 275 -1.91 17.53 -0.20
N SER A 276 -1.53 18.53 -1.00
CA SER A 276 -1.52 19.93 -0.61
C SER A 276 -2.91 20.43 -0.17
N ASP A 277 -3.98 20.04 -0.90
CA ASP A 277 -5.36 20.39 -0.53
C ASP A 277 -5.75 19.74 0.81
N LEU A 278 -5.40 18.47 1.02
CA LEU A 278 -5.71 17.76 2.26
C LEU A 278 -5.04 18.42 3.49
N ILE A 279 -3.77 18.83 3.36
CA ILE A 279 -3.06 19.53 4.45
C ILE A 279 -3.72 20.89 4.72
N LYS A 280 -4.06 21.66 3.68
CA LYS A 280 -4.71 22.97 3.82
C LYS A 280 -6.07 22.87 4.49
N GLU A 281 -6.89 21.89 4.09
CA GLU A 281 -8.19 21.64 4.71
C GLU A 281 -8.03 21.19 6.18
N GLY A 282 -6.99 20.39 6.47
CA GLY A 282 -6.63 19.96 7.81
C GLY A 282 -6.41 21.12 8.79
N LEU A 283 -5.94 22.30 8.35
CA LEU A 283 -5.72 23.46 9.20
C LEU A 283 -7.01 23.95 9.91
N THR A 284 -8.17 23.50 9.48
CA THR A 284 -9.47 23.81 10.08
C THR A 284 -9.97 22.72 11.03
N MET A 285 -9.24 21.60 11.19
CA MET A 285 -9.71 20.38 11.88
C MET A 285 -9.21 20.24 13.33
N SER A 286 -8.56 21.26 13.90
CA SER A 286 -7.99 21.21 15.27
C SER A 286 -7.07 19.99 15.46
N LEU A 287 -6.09 19.83 14.59
CA LEU A 287 -5.13 18.72 14.59
C LEU A 287 -3.90 19.05 15.44
N ASP A 288 -3.33 18.02 16.07
CA ASP A 288 -2.01 18.11 16.71
C ASP A 288 -0.89 17.78 15.71
N THR A 289 -1.11 16.77 14.86
CA THR A 289 -0.08 16.18 13.99
C THR A 289 -0.57 16.02 12.56
N TYR A 290 0.29 16.43 11.63
CA TYR A 290 0.16 16.14 10.20
C TYR A 290 1.16 15.05 9.80
N CYS A 291 0.67 13.98 9.21
CA CYS A 291 1.49 12.91 8.68
C CYS A 291 1.34 12.83 7.16
N ILE A 292 2.44 12.89 6.45
CA ILE A 292 2.48 12.71 4.98
C ILE A 292 3.13 11.37 4.69
N GLY A 293 2.37 10.45 4.08
CA GLY A 293 2.87 9.11 3.75
C GLY A 293 4.17 9.17 2.93
N GLU A 294 4.20 10.02 1.89
CA GLU A 294 5.39 10.29 1.08
C GLU A 294 5.36 11.70 0.53
N ILE A 295 6.45 12.45 0.73
CA ILE A 295 6.63 13.81 0.24
C ILE A 295 7.36 13.75 -1.10
N VAL A 296 6.68 14.10 -2.19
CA VAL A 296 7.22 13.99 -3.55
C VAL A 296 7.06 15.25 -4.40
N GLY A 297 6.18 16.20 -3.98
CA GLY A 297 5.82 17.35 -4.78
C GLY A 297 5.42 18.57 -3.95
N ASN A 298 4.35 19.24 -4.40
CA ASN A 298 3.89 20.53 -3.88
C ASN A 298 3.42 20.51 -2.41
N GLU A 299 3.04 19.36 -1.89
CA GLU A 299 2.72 19.17 -0.47
C GLU A 299 3.88 19.49 0.47
N ALA A 300 5.11 19.42 -0.03
CA ALA A 300 6.32 19.76 0.74
C ALA A 300 6.26 21.16 1.36
N TRP A 301 5.73 22.14 0.61
CA TRP A 301 5.55 23.50 1.11
C TRP A 301 4.54 23.56 2.26
N ASP A 302 3.38 22.93 2.11
CA ASP A 302 2.35 22.93 3.14
C ASP A 302 2.78 22.13 4.38
N PHE A 303 3.57 21.04 4.19
CA PHE A 303 4.20 20.28 5.26
C PHE A 303 5.14 21.14 6.11
N VAL A 304 6.05 21.88 5.47
CA VAL A 304 6.97 22.80 6.17
C VAL A 304 6.20 23.93 6.86
N ARG A 305 5.15 24.47 6.24
CA ARG A 305 4.29 25.49 6.87
C ARG A 305 3.62 24.99 8.12
N ALA A 306 3.05 23.78 8.09
CA ALA A 306 2.43 23.17 9.26
C ALA A 306 3.42 23.05 10.42
N GLY A 307 4.63 22.51 10.17
CA GLY A 307 5.67 22.43 11.19
C GLY A 307 6.19 23.81 11.67
N TYR A 308 6.22 24.79 10.80
CA TYR A 308 6.63 26.15 11.16
C TYR A 308 5.60 26.88 12.02
N THR A 309 4.33 26.46 11.97
CA THR A 309 3.23 27.02 12.75
C THR A 309 2.88 26.18 13.98
N ASP A 310 3.85 25.43 14.51
CA ASP A 310 3.80 24.69 15.77
C ASP A 310 2.95 23.41 15.77
N HIS A 311 2.57 22.91 14.58
CA HIS A 311 2.00 21.57 14.48
C HIS A 311 3.13 20.55 14.41
N ARG A 312 2.91 19.39 15.01
CA ARG A 312 3.79 18.24 14.79
C ARG A 312 3.69 17.76 13.34
N ILE A 313 4.82 17.52 12.69
CA ILE A 313 4.88 16.98 11.34
C ILE A 313 5.67 15.67 11.32
N LEU A 314 5.11 14.68 10.64
CA LEU A 314 5.73 13.38 10.38
C LEU A 314 5.65 13.11 8.88
N GLY A 315 6.74 12.67 8.26
CA GLY A 315 6.70 12.38 6.83
C GLY A 315 7.80 11.46 6.36
N THR A 316 7.62 10.86 5.18
CA THR A 316 8.68 10.12 4.51
C THR A 316 9.14 10.82 3.25
N LEU A 317 10.41 10.67 2.91
CA LEU A 317 11.04 11.30 1.75
C LEU A 317 12.06 10.34 1.11
N HIS A 318 12.19 10.38 -0.20
CA HIS A 318 13.29 9.69 -0.89
C HIS A 318 14.55 10.53 -0.86
N ALA A 319 15.60 10.03 -0.17
CA ALA A 319 16.93 10.62 -0.14
C ALA A 319 17.98 9.53 0.15
N SER A 320 19.25 9.83 -0.10
CA SER A 320 20.39 8.91 0.11
C SER A 320 21.12 9.11 1.44
N GLY A 321 20.71 10.10 2.24
CA GLY A 321 21.26 10.43 3.54
C GLY A 321 20.42 11.47 4.27
N THR A 322 20.82 11.79 5.50
CA THR A 322 20.11 12.77 6.34
C THR A 322 20.26 14.20 5.81
N GLU A 323 21.42 14.58 5.33
CA GLU A 323 21.67 15.89 4.71
C GLU A 323 20.93 16.00 3.37
N ASP A 324 21.06 15.00 2.49
CA ASP A 324 20.34 14.94 1.22
C ASP A 324 18.82 15.08 1.39
N ALA A 325 18.26 14.63 2.51
CA ALA A 325 16.84 14.77 2.78
C ALA A 325 16.43 16.23 2.97
N LEU A 326 17.28 17.04 3.61
CA LEU A 326 17.03 18.48 3.78
C LEU A 326 17.18 19.23 2.46
N ASP A 327 18.22 18.91 1.67
CA ASP A 327 18.42 19.47 0.34
C ASP A 327 17.24 19.12 -0.58
N ARG A 328 16.81 17.87 -0.55
CA ARG A 328 15.65 17.42 -1.32
C ARG A 328 14.36 18.13 -0.90
N LEU A 329 14.14 18.31 0.40
CA LEU A 329 12.99 19.06 0.92
C LEU A 329 13.05 20.51 0.47
N MET A 330 14.24 21.16 0.54
CA MET A 330 14.45 22.53 0.05
C MET A 330 14.07 22.65 -1.43
N MET A 331 14.57 21.76 -2.29
CA MET A 331 14.25 21.76 -3.72
C MET A 331 12.74 21.66 -3.98
N LEU A 332 12.02 20.79 -3.24
CA LEU A 332 10.57 20.63 -3.38
C LEU A 332 9.81 21.88 -2.93
N VAL A 333 10.25 22.50 -1.84
CA VAL A 333 9.62 23.73 -1.31
C VAL A 333 9.91 24.93 -2.20
N GLU A 334 11.13 25.06 -2.71
CA GLU A 334 11.56 26.17 -3.58
C GLU A 334 10.72 26.21 -4.87
N SER A 335 10.37 25.05 -5.43
CA SER A 335 9.55 24.97 -6.64
C SER A 335 8.14 25.55 -6.47
N GLU A 336 7.63 25.63 -5.24
CA GLU A 336 6.24 26.01 -4.93
C GLU A 336 6.10 27.44 -4.38
N THR A 337 7.19 28.15 -4.12
CA THR A 337 7.14 29.46 -3.48
C THR A 337 8.15 30.43 -4.07
N ARG A 338 7.86 31.73 -3.93
CA ARG A 338 8.79 32.83 -4.28
C ARG A 338 9.57 33.34 -3.07
N ILE A 339 9.54 32.64 -1.96
CA ILE A 339 10.28 33.00 -0.75
C ILE A 339 11.78 32.73 -1.02
N SER A 340 12.66 33.66 -0.59
CA SER A 340 14.11 33.48 -0.78
C SER A 340 14.64 32.27 0.00
N ASN A 341 15.65 31.59 -0.53
CA ASN A 341 16.29 30.42 0.08
C ASN A 341 16.76 30.68 1.50
N LEU A 342 17.29 31.85 1.79
CA LEU A 342 17.65 32.31 3.15
C LEU A 342 16.48 32.16 4.15
N LYS A 343 15.27 32.56 3.73
CA LYS A 343 14.08 32.43 4.58
C LYS A 343 13.59 31.00 4.64
N LEU A 344 13.66 30.27 3.53
CA LEU A 344 13.28 28.87 3.48
C LEU A 344 14.19 28.00 4.36
N THR A 345 15.51 28.21 4.32
CA THR A 345 16.48 27.55 5.22
C THR A 345 16.08 27.73 6.69
N LYS A 346 15.76 28.98 7.08
CA LYS A 346 15.27 29.27 8.43
C LYS A 346 13.95 28.58 8.76
N MET A 347 13.02 28.55 7.81
CA MET A 347 11.71 27.91 8.04
C MET A 347 11.86 26.39 8.19
N ILE A 348 12.62 25.74 7.31
CA ILE A 348 12.89 24.29 7.38
C ILE A 348 13.62 23.95 8.67
N SER A 349 14.65 24.71 9.05
CA SER A 349 15.41 24.51 10.29
C SER A 349 14.54 24.60 11.56
N LYS A 350 13.43 25.36 11.52
CA LYS A 350 12.47 25.41 12.64
C LYS A 350 11.39 24.35 12.54
N ALA A 351 10.97 24.00 11.32
CA ALA A 351 9.89 23.06 11.09
C ALA A 351 10.33 21.61 11.28
N VAL A 352 11.56 21.25 10.91
CA VAL A 352 12.10 19.90 10.99
C VAL A 352 13.05 19.81 12.18
N HIS A 353 12.76 18.91 13.14
CA HIS A 353 13.62 18.71 14.31
C HIS A 353 14.57 17.55 14.12
N TYR A 354 14.10 16.48 13.46
CA TYR A 354 14.84 15.21 13.31
C TYR A 354 14.73 14.66 11.91
N VAL A 355 15.82 14.03 11.46
CA VAL A 355 15.85 13.25 10.22
C VAL A 355 16.40 11.87 10.54
N VAL A 356 15.67 10.83 10.14
CA VAL A 356 16.06 9.42 10.26
C VAL A 356 16.36 8.88 8.89
N TYR A 357 17.57 8.39 8.67
CA TYR A 357 17.96 7.73 7.43
C TYR A 357 17.88 6.22 7.56
N MET A 358 17.22 5.60 6.58
CA MET A 358 17.03 4.16 6.51
C MET A 358 17.65 3.57 5.23
N ARG A 359 18.32 2.42 5.39
CA ARG A 359 18.89 1.63 4.29
C ARG A 359 18.69 0.16 4.54
N ALA A 360 18.24 -0.60 3.53
CA ALA A 360 18.06 -2.05 3.60
C ALA A 360 17.28 -2.51 4.86
N PHE A 361 16.16 -1.85 5.14
CA PHE A 361 15.28 -2.13 6.28
C PHE A 361 15.91 -1.89 7.66
N LYS A 362 16.94 -1.04 7.74
CA LYS A 362 17.63 -0.67 9.00
C LYS A 362 17.66 0.84 9.15
N VAL A 363 17.52 1.33 10.38
CA VAL A 363 17.84 2.71 10.74
C VAL A 363 19.37 2.82 10.79
N VAL A 364 19.92 3.66 9.94
CA VAL A 364 21.38 3.85 9.77
C VAL A 364 21.86 5.07 10.52
N GLU A 365 21.11 6.16 10.50
CA GLU A 365 21.47 7.42 11.12
C GLU A 365 20.24 8.17 11.62
N ILE A 366 20.37 8.83 12.77
CA ILE A 366 19.38 9.75 13.33
C ILE A 366 20.10 11.06 13.61
N MET A 367 19.61 12.13 12.97
CA MET A 367 20.16 13.47 13.06
C MET A 367 19.14 14.41 13.71
N LYS A 368 19.62 15.32 14.59
CA LYS A 368 18.84 16.42 15.14
C LYS A 368 19.31 17.75 14.52
N LEU A 369 18.38 18.53 13.98
CA LEU A 369 18.68 19.91 13.59
C LEU A 369 18.76 20.77 14.84
N ILE A 370 19.86 21.53 14.95
CA ILE A 370 20.12 22.45 16.07
C ILE A 370 20.13 23.91 15.64
N GLY A 371 20.06 24.18 14.35
CA GLY A 371 19.99 25.53 13.78
C GLY A 371 20.37 25.58 12.32
N CYS A 372 20.61 26.78 11.81
CA CYS A 372 21.09 27.00 10.46
C CYS A 372 22.00 28.25 10.37
N ASP A 373 22.97 28.18 9.48
CA ASP A 373 23.70 29.37 9.01
C ASP A 373 22.93 29.96 7.81
N ILE A 374 22.23 31.06 8.08
CA ILE A 374 21.36 31.67 7.08
C ILE A 374 22.23 32.26 5.93
N ALA A 375 23.42 32.74 6.22
CA ALA A 375 24.27 33.41 5.21
C ALA A 375 24.82 32.44 4.17
N ASN A 376 25.11 31.20 4.61
CA ASN A 376 25.67 30.15 3.77
C ASN A 376 24.62 29.08 3.38
N GLU A 377 23.35 29.27 3.75
CA GLU A 377 22.24 28.34 3.48
C GLU A 377 22.50 26.92 4.01
N ASN A 378 23.30 26.76 5.08
CA ASN A 378 23.68 25.48 5.66
C ASN A 378 22.90 25.19 6.95
N TYR A 379 22.63 23.90 7.19
CA TYR A 379 22.03 23.43 8.43
C TYR A 379 23.09 23.00 9.43
N HIS A 380 22.86 23.29 10.71
CA HIS A 380 23.63 22.76 11.82
C HIS A 380 22.86 21.60 12.43
N TYR A 381 23.54 20.49 12.60
CA TYR A 381 22.94 19.27 13.13
C TYR A 381 23.85 18.53 14.09
N ALA A 382 23.27 17.72 14.94
CA ALA A 382 23.95 16.77 15.81
C ALA A 382 23.54 15.34 15.44
N SER A 383 24.49 14.46 15.25
CA SER A 383 24.23 13.04 15.08
C SER A 383 23.90 12.44 16.44
N LEU A 384 22.67 11.92 16.60
CA LEU A 384 22.20 11.25 17.81
C LEU A 384 22.47 9.75 17.77
N TYR A 385 22.48 9.19 16.57
CA TYR A 385 22.75 7.79 16.32
C TYR A 385 23.33 7.59 14.92
N LYS A 386 24.32 6.75 14.81
CA LYS A 386 24.89 6.31 13.55
C LYS A 386 25.44 4.90 13.68
N ILE A 387 25.09 4.00 12.77
CA ILE A 387 25.69 2.68 12.68
C ILE A 387 27.19 2.89 12.37
N LYS A 388 28.06 2.31 13.18
CA LYS A 388 29.48 2.22 12.81
C LYS A 388 29.55 1.29 11.60
N ASP A 389 30.09 1.79 10.48
CA ASP A 389 30.34 0.94 9.33
C ASP A 389 31.20 -0.24 9.80
N GLU A 390 30.67 -1.47 9.67
CA GLU A 390 31.51 -2.66 9.72
C GLU A 390 32.33 -2.60 8.43
N VAL A 391 33.62 -2.33 8.60
CA VAL A 391 34.66 -2.32 7.56
C VAL A 391 34.80 -3.68 6.92
#